data_9f9ab9d56d9ea40515b0194018b26646
#
_entry.id   9f9ab9d56d9ea40515b0194018b26646
#
_cell.length_a   1.000
_cell.length_b   1.000
_cell.length_c   1.000
_cell.angle_alpha   90.00
_cell.angle_beta   90.00
_cell.angle_gamma   90.00
#
_symmetry.space_group_name_H-M   'P 1'
#
loop_
_entity.id
_entity.type
_entity.pdbx_description
1 polymer ?
#
loop_
_entity_poly.entity_id
_entity_poly.type
_entity_poly.pdbx_seq_one_letter_code
_entity_poly.pdbx_strand_id
1 'polypeptide(L)'
;MTLRRQLRDVLAVPRTASSLARELGLKRGEVEEDLRHAIRSARAAGERVTIAPARCKSCGFLFDQEKLSKPGKCPQCRGTRIYEPLISIEDAGL
;
A
#
# COMPACT_ATOMS: atom_id res chain seq x y z
N MET A 1 16.06 12.56 9.89
CA MET A 1 15.56 11.73 8.80
C MET A 1 14.10 11.37 9.08
N THR A 2 13.24 11.65 8.16
CA THR A 2 11.82 11.39 8.37
C THR A 2 11.44 9.99 7.89
N LEU A 3 10.47 9.39 8.54
CA LEU A 3 9.93 8.09 8.17
C LEU A 3 9.44 8.06 6.71
N ARG A 4 8.91 9.18 6.23
CA ARG A 4 8.43 9.29 4.85
C ARG A 4 9.53 9.05 3.82
N ARG A 5 10.73 9.52 4.10
CA ARG A 5 11.88 9.32 3.22
C ARG A 5 12.25 7.84 3.15
N GLN A 6 12.22 7.16 4.29
CA GLN A 6 12.46 5.72 4.36
C GLN A 6 11.40 4.95 3.57
N LEU A 7 10.14 5.37 3.65
CA LEU A 7 9.06 4.75 2.91
C LEU A 7 9.27 4.87 1.40
N ARG A 8 9.72 6.02 0.93
CA ARG A 8 9.97 6.20 -0.51
C ARG A 8 11.05 5.26 -1.01
N ASP A 9 12.10 5.07 -0.21
CA ASP A 9 13.19 4.17 -0.59
C ASP A 9 12.72 2.72 -0.65
N VAL A 10 11.97 2.26 0.34
CA VAL A 10 11.49 0.87 0.36
C VAL A 10 10.38 0.63 -0.64
N LEU A 11 9.65 1.68 -1.06
CA LEU A 11 8.58 1.55 -2.04
C LEU A 11 9.06 1.58 -3.48
N ALA A 12 10.37 1.65 -3.70
CA ALA A 12 10.94 1.50 -5.03
C ALA A 12 10.57 0.15 -5.65
N VAL A 13 10.29 -0.85 -4.82
CA VAL A 13 9.72 -2.13 -5.24
C VAL A 13 8.34 -2.28 -4.60
N PRO A 14 7.41 -3.02 -5.22
CA PRO A 14 6.07 -3.18 -4.66
C PRO A 14 6.10 -3.84 -3.28
N ARG A 15 5.38 -3.26 -2.33
CA ARG A 15 5.35 -3.71 -0.94
C ARG A 15 3.93 -3.68 -0.39
N THR A 16 3.66 -4.52 0.61
CA THR A 16 2.39 -4.50 1.34
C THR A 16 2.55 -3.69 2.62
N ALA A 17 1.44 -3.17 3.14
CA ALA A 17 1.45 -2.45 4.41
C ALA A 17 1.92 -3.35 5.57
N SER A 18 1.53 -4.63 5.56
CA SER A 18 1.98 -5.59 6.58
C SER A 18 3.49 -5.78 6.56
N SER A 19 4.05 -5.90 5.36
CA SER A 19 5.50 -6.03 5.20
C SER A 19 6.23 -4.81 5.72
N LEU A 20 5.73 -3.62 5.40
CA LEU A 20 6.33 -2.37 5.86
C LEU A 20 6.23 -2.21 7.37
N ALA A 21 5.09 -2.57 7.96
CA ALA A 21 4.91 -2.51 9.41
C ALA A 21 5.93 -3.37 10.13
N ARG A 22 6.15 -4.59 9.63
CA ARG A 22 7.12 -5.52 10.20
C ARG A 22 8.54 -5.00 10.04
N GLU A 23 8.88 -4.53 8.85
CA GLU A 23 10.22 -4.08 8.53
C GLU A 23 10.61 -2.81 9.28
N LEU A 24 9.66 -1.89 9.46
CA LEU A 24 9.91 -0.61 10.12
C LEU A 24 9.56 -0.62 11.61
N GLY A 25 9.02 -1.72 12.11
CA GLY A 25 8.63 -1.82 13.52
C GLY A 25 7.47 -0.92 13.89
N LEU A 26 6.53 -0.70 12.97
CA LEU A 26 5.39 0.19 13.17
C LEU A 26 4.09 -0.59 13.25
N LYS A 27 3.07 0.06 13.80
CA LYS A 27 1.72 -0.48 13.79
C LYS A 27 1.12 -0.27 12.41
N ARG A 28 0.19 -1.16 12.03
CA ARG A 28 -0.45 -1.11 10.71
C ARG A 28 -1.11 0.25 10.45
N GLY A 29 -1.80 0.82 11.43
CA GLY A 29 -2.46 2.10 11.28
C GLY A 29 -1.49 3.24 11.01
N GLU A 30 -0.32 3.21 11.65
CA GLU A 30 0.73 4.20 11.42
C GLU A 30 1.29 4.10 10.00
N VAL A 31 1.53 2.87 9.54
CA VAL A 31 2.03 2.64 8.19
C VAL A 31 1.02 3.11 7.16
N GLU A 32 -0.26 2.81 7.38
CA GLU A 32 -1.33 3.19 6.47
C GLU A 32 -1.40 4.70 6.30
N GLU A 33 -1.32 5.44 7.41
CA GLU A 33 -1.34 6.89 7.38
C GLU A 33 -0.11 7.44 6.68
N ASP A 34 1.07 6.91 7.01
CA ASP A 34 2.31 7.34 6.40
C ASP A 34 2.33 7.05 4.90
N LEU A 35 1.74 5.92 4.48
CA LEU A 35 1.60 5.60 3.06
C LEU A 35 0.74 6.63 2.34
N ARG A 36 -0.37 7.05 2.94
CA ARG A 36 -1.21 8.08 2.34
C ARG A 36 -0.46 9.37 2.11
N HIS A 37 0.33 9.78 3.10
CA HIS A 37 1.17 10.98 2.99
C HIS A 37 2.25 10.82 1.92
N ALA A 38 2.92 9.67 1.89
CA ALA A 38 3.97 9.40 0.91
C ALA A 38 3.41 9.40 -0.52
N ILE A 39 2.24 8.80 -0.71
CA ILE A 39 1.57 8.76 -2.01
C ILE A 39 1.20 10.17 -2.46
N ARG A 40 0.65 10.96 -1.57
CA ARG A 40 0.26 12.34 -1.88
C ARG A 40 1.48 13.17 -2.25
N SER A 41 2.56 13.05 -1.50
CA SER A 41 3.81 13.77 -1.77
C SER A 41 4.42 13.33 -3.10
N ALA A 42 4.40 12.04 -3.38
CA ALA A 42 4.94 11.51 -4.63
C ALA A 42 4.17 12.03 -5.84
N ARG A 43 2.85 12.03 -5.75
CA ARG A 43 2.01 12.56 -6.83
C ARG A 43 2.24 14.05 -7.05
N ALA A 44 2.40 14.80 -5.98
CA ALA A 44 2.69 16.24 -6.06
C ALA A 44 4.06 16.49 -6.70
N ALA A 45 5.01 15.59 -6.49
CA ALA A 45 6.35 15.70 -7.07
C ALA A 45 6.43 15.14 -8.50
N GLY A 46 5.33 14.63 -9.05
CA GLY A 46 5.31 14.06 -10.39
C GLY A 46 5.85 12.65 -10.47
N GLU A 47 6.00 11.99 -9.35
CA GLU A 47 6.45 10.60 -9.33
C GLU A 47 5.31 9.64 -9.65
N ARG A 48 5.65 8.48 -10.19
CA ARG A 48 4.65 7.47 -10.53
C ARG A 48 4.31 6.63 -9.31
N VAL A 49 3.05 6.62 -8.93
CA VAL A 49 2.55 5.78 -7.85
C VAL A 49 1.72 4.66 -8.47
N THR A 50 2.08 3.42 -8.17
CA THR A 50 1.34 2.25 -8.64
C THR A 50 0.74 1.53 -7.45
N ILE A 51 -0.57 1.33 -7.46
CA ILE A 51 -1.28 0.59 -6.42
C ILE A 51 -2.02 -0.56 -7.07
N ALA A 52 -1.56 -1.79 -6.76
CA ALA A 52 -2.30 -2.98 -7.14
C ALA A 52 -3.33 -3.22 -6.04
N PRO A 53 -4.63 -3.09 -6.32
CA PRO A 53 -5.63 -3.16 -5.27
C PRO A 53 -5.72 -4.55 -4.63
N ALA A 54 -6.21 -4.61 -3.41
CA ALA A 54 -6.50 -5.87 -2.74
C ALA A 54 -7.53 -6.65 -3.57
N ARG A 55 -7.42 -7.96 -3.56
CA ARG A 55 -8.32 -8.83 -4.32
C ARG A 55 -8.68 -10.06 -3.51
N CYS A 56 -9.93 -10.47 -3.54
CA CYS A 56 -10.37 -11.69 -2.90
C CYS A 56 -9.84 -12.90 -3.68
N LYS A 57 -9.20 -13.83 -2.98
CA LYS A 57 -8.67 -15.05 -3.60
C LYS A 57 -9.77 -16.01 -4.03
N SER A 58 -10.91 -15.95 -3.36
CA SER A 58 -12.01 -16.89 -3.60
C SER A 58 -12.93 -16.46 -4.76
N CYS A 59 -13.34 -15.20 -4.80
CA CYS A 59 -14.31 -14.74 -5.81
C CYS A 59 -13.76 -13.71 -6.79
N GLY A 60 -12.53 -13.21 -6.57
CA GLY A 60 -11.92 -12.26 -7.47
C GLY A 60 -12.37 -10.81 -7.29
N PHE A 61 -13.13 -10.52 -6.23
CA PHE A 61 -13.59 -9.16 -5.96
C PHE A 61 -12.40 -8.21 -5.80
N LEU A 62 -12.42 -7.08 -6.51
CA LEU A 62 -11.39 -6.06 -6.42
C LEU A 62 -11.83 -4.97 -5.45
N PHE A 63 -10.95 -4.67 -4.50
CA PHE A 63 -11.20 -3.62 -3.51
C PHE A 63 -10.78 -2.26 -4.07
N ASP A 64 -11.20 -1.21 -3.37
CA ASP A 64 -10.85 0.16 -3.73
C ASP A 64 -9.34 0.38 -3.59
N GLN A 65 -8.74 1.11 -4.52
CA GLN A 65 -7.32 1.44 -4.47
C GLN A 65 -6.94 2.32 -3.28
N GLU A 66 -7.92 2.94 -2.63
CA GLU A 66 -7.67 3.71 -1.42
C GLU A 66 -7.46 2.82 -0.20
N LYS A 67 -7.79 1.53 -0.30
CA LYS A 67 -7.50 0.56 0.75
C LYS A 67 -6.03 0.18 0.68
N LEU A 68 -5.23 0.70 1.60
CA LEU A 68 -3.78 0.49 1.60
C LEU A 68 -3.33 -0.67 2.49
N SER A 69 -4.23 -1.23 3.28
CA SER A 69 -3.92 -2.39 4.11
C SER A 69 -4.89 -3.53 3.78
N LYS A 70 -4.53 -4.74 4.24
CA LYS A 70 -5.33 -5.93 3.96
C LYS A 70 -6.73 -5.81 4.55
N PRO A 71 -7.79 -5.91 3.73
CA PRO A 71 -9.15 -5.96 4.24
C PRO A 71 -9.37 -7.23 5.05
N GLY A 72 -10.19 -7.15 6.09
CA GLY A 72 -10.47 -8.30 6.93
C GLY A 72 -11.44 -9.28 6.32
N LYS A 73 -12.29 -8.82 5.41
CA LYS A 73 -13.37 -9.64 4.88
C LYS A 73 -13.82 -9.14 3.52
N CYS A 74 -14.13 -10.07 2.63
CA CYS A 74 -14.68 -9.72 1.31
C CYS A 74 -16.18 -9.40 1.43
N PRO A 75 -16.62 -8.24 0.92
CA PRO A 75 -18.05 -7.90 0.99
C PRO A 75 -18.92 -8.75 0.07
N GLN A 76 -18.33 -9.37 -0.94
CA GLN A 76 -19.08 -10.16 -1.91
C GLN A 76 -19.30 -11.60 -1.43
N CYS A 77 -18.24 -12.30 -1.01
CA CYS A 77 -18.32 -13.69 -0.61
C CYS A 77 -18.12 -13.93 0.87
N ARG A 78 -17.81 -12.88 1.62
CA ARG A 78 -17.54 -12.90 3.06
C ARG A 78 -16.34 -13.76 3.47
N GLY A 79 -15.52 -14.14 2.52
CA GLY A 79 -14.30 -14.88 2.79
C GLY A 79 -13.21 -13.99 3.38
N THR A 80 -12.21 -14.61 3.99
CA THR A 80 -11.10 -13.89 4.61
C THR A 80 -9.79 -14.06 3.83
N ARG A 81 -9.80 -14.83 2.75
CA ARG A 81 -8.61 -15.02 1.92
C ARG A 81 -8.50 -13.89 0.92
N ILE A 82 -7.63 -12.94 1.24
CA ILE A 82 -7.51 -11.71 0.46
C ILE A 82 -6.04 -11.42 0.19
N TYR A 83 -5.72 -11.11 -1.08
CA TYR A 83 -4.41 -10.59 -1.44
C TYR A 83 -4.30 -9.16 -0.95
N GLU A 84 -3.22 -8.85 -0.23
CA GLU A 84 -2.99 -7.49 0.22
C GLU A 84 -2.66 -6.56 -0.95
N PRO A 85 -3.04 -5.28 -0.85
CA PRO A 85 -2.64 -4.33 -1.89
C PRO A 85 -1.14 -4.13 -1.89
N LEU A 86 -0.58 -3.92 -3.08
CA LEU A 86 0.84 -3.66 -3.26
C LEU A 86 1.00 -2.21 -3.71
N ILE A 87 1.91 -1.49 -3.06
CA ILE A 87 2.18 -0.10 -3.36
C ILE A 87 3.63 0.06 -3.80
N SER A 88 3.85 0.81 -4.88
CA SER A 88 5.19 1.17 -5.30
C SER A 88 5.23 2.62 -5.77
N ILE A 89 6.36 3.26 -5.59
CA ILE A 89 6.60 4.64 -6.01
C ILE A 89 7.86 4.66 -6.84
N GLU A 90 7.76 5.12 -8.09
CA GLU A 90 8.89 5.23 -8.98
C GLU A 90 9.15 6.68 -9.32
N ASP A 91 10.43 7.01 -9.46
CA ASP A 91 10.83 8.33 -9.90
C ASP A 91 10.47 8.47 -11.37
N ALA A 92 9.55 9.37 -11.68
CA ALA A 92 9.06 9.60 -13.04
C ALA A 92 9.88 10.66 -13.78
N GLY A 93 10.88 11.22 -13.15
CA GLY A 93 11.66 12.32 -13.71
C GLY A 93 12.79 11.91 -14.65
N LEU A 94 12.81 10.69 -15.08
CA LEU A 94 13.89 10.20 -15.93
C LEU A 94 13.53 10.16 -17.39
#